data_d1e56d5ba691780678cdbcfcb66074b7
#
_entry.id   d1e56d5ba691780678cdbcfcb66074b7
#
_cell.length_a   1.000
_cell.length_b   1.000
_cell.length_c   1.000
_cell.angle_alpha   90.00
_cell.angle_beta   90.00
_cell.angle_gamma   90.00
#
_symmetry.space_group_name_H-M   'P 1'
#
loop_
_entity.id
_entity.type
_entity.pdbx_description
1 polymer ?
#
loop_
_entity_poly.entity_id
_entity_poly.type
_entity_poly.pdbx_seq_one_letter_code
_entity_poly.pdbx_strand_id
1 'polypeptide(L)' 'TTHYDLTEYFEQTPAFAWLKANCAEYGFILRYPKEKEAVTGISYEPWHYRYVGQEAAKQIMLTGITLEEYLQANPA' A
#
# COMPACT_ATOMS: atom_id res chain seq x y z
N THR A 1 -3.79 -21.90 2.50
CA THR A 1 -5.13 -21.48 2.86
C THR A 1 -5.71 -20.55 1.84
N THR A 2 -6.98 -20.28 1.97
CA THR A 2 -7.68 -19.40 1.04
C THR A 2 -7.08 -17.99 1.04
N HIS A 3 -6.79 -17.47 2.21
CA HIS A 3 -6.26 -16.10 2.31
C HIS A 3 -4.90 -15.98 1.62
N TYR A 4 -4.04 -16.94 1.84
CA TYR A 4 -2.72 -16.93 1.25
C TYR A 4 -2.80 -17.05 -0.28
N ASP A 5 -3.66 -17.95 -0.75
CA ASP A 5 -3.84 -18.15 -2.19
C ASP A 5 -4.39 -16.89 -2.84
N LEU A 6 -5.31 -16.20 -2.17
CA LEU A 6 -5.89 -14.98 -2.69
C LEU A 6 -4.84 -13.90 -2.85
N THR A 7 -3.93 -13.77 -1.87
CA THR A 7 -2.85 -12.80 -1.93
C THR A 7 -1.96 -13.04 -3.14
N GLU A 8 -1.52 -14.30 -3.32
CA GLU A 8 -0.68 -14.65 -4.46
C GLU A 8 -1.38 -14.40 -5.77
N TYR A 9 -2.65 -14.78 -5.83
CA TYR A 9 -3.41 -14.64 -7.07
C TYR A 9 -3.51 -13.17 -7.47
N PHE A 10 -3.90 -12.31 -6.55
CA PHE A 10 -4.09 -10.90 -6.88
C PHE A 10 -2.77 -10.24 -7.25
N GLU A 11 -1.69 -10.61 -6.58
CA GLU A 11 -0.38 -10.03 -6.83
C GLU A 11 0.10 -10.28 -8.25
N GLN A 12 -0.40 -11.33 -8.88
CA GLN A 12 0.00 -11.68 -10.24
C GLN A 12 -0.90 -11.10 -11.31
N THR A 13 -1.91 -10.31 -10.94
CA THR A 13 -2.84 -9.77 -11.93
C THR A 13 -2.30 -8.50 -12.56
N PRO A 14 -2.71 -8.21 -13.82
CA PRO A 14 -2.40 -6.91 -14.41
C PRO A 14 -2.97 -5.74 -13.61
N ALA A 15 -4.13 -5.95 -12.97
CA ALA A 15 -4.75 -4.91 -12.16
C ALA A 15 -3.83 -4.50 -11.02
N PHE A 16 -3.20 -5.46 -10.35
CA PHE A 16 -2.28 -5.14 -9.27
C PHE A 16 -1.08 -4.34 -9.77
N ALA A 17 -0.51 -4.77 -10.90
CA ALA A 17 0.64 -4.07 -11.48
C ALA A 17 0.30 -2.62 -11.80
N TRP A 18 -0.88 -2.40 -12.38
CA TRP A 18 -1.32 -1.05 -12.71
C TRP A 18 -1.56 -0.22 -11.46
N LEU A 19 -2.24 -0.78 -10.47
CA LEU A 19 -2.52 -0.08 -9.22
C LEU A 19 -1.23 0.33 -8.52
N LYS A 20 -0.29 -0.60 -8.41
CA LYS A 20 0.96 -0.32 -7.73
C LYS A 20 1.73 0.80 -8.41
N ALA A 21 1.70 0.83 -9.74
CA ALA A 21 2.44 1.84 -10.50
C ALA A 21 1.75 3.20 -10.53
N ASN A 22 0.42 3.23 -10.40
CA ASN A 22 -0.33 4.45 -10.68
C ASN A 22 -1.17 5.00 -9.53
N CYS A 23 -1.35 4.25 -8.45
CA CYS A 23 -2.30 4.65 -7.42
C CYS A 23 -1.99 6.02 -6.81
N ALA A 24 -0.71 6.37 -6.68
CA ALA A 24 -0.33 7.64 -6.07
C ALA A 24 -0.81 8.84 -6.87
N GLU A 25 -0.87 8.71 -8.19
CA GLU A 25 -1.37 9.79 -9.04
C GLU A 25 -2.81 10.17 -8.69
N TYR A 26 -3.56 9.22 -8.17
CA TYR A 26 -4.96 9.42 -7.81
C TYR A 26 -5.16 9.61 -6.31
N GLY A 27 -4.05 9.72 -5.57
CA GLY A 27 -4.10 9.98 -4.13
C GLY A 27 -4.26 8.74 -3.27
N PHE A 28 -4.04 7.55 -3.84
CA PHE A 28 -4.17 6.30 -3.11
C PHE A 28 -2.82 5.67 -2.84
N ILE A 29 -2.76 4.90 -1.76
CA ILE A 29 -1.56 4.14 -1.40
C ILE A 29 -1.93 2.67 -1.21
N LEU A 30 -0.92 1.80 -1.37
CA LEU A 30 -1.02 0.41 -0.94
C LEU A 30 -0.93 0.44 0.59
N ARG A 31 -2.03 0.08 1.26
CA ARG A 31 -2.15 0.34 2.70
C ARG A 31 -1.27 -0.56 3.55
N TYR A 32 -1.15 -1.84 3.16
CA TYR A 32 -0.42 -2.84 3.97
C TYR A 32 0.63 -3.55 3.12
N PRO A 33 1.79 -2.90 2.90
CA PRO A 33 2.81 -3.48 2.03
C PRO A 33 3.52 -4.67 2.66
N LYS A 34 4.10 -5.49 1.80
CA LYS A 34 4.66 -6.78 2.19
C LYS A 34 5.78 -6.66 3.22
N GLU A 35 6.66 -5.71 3.02
CA GLU A 35 7.85 -5.58 3.86
C GLU A 35 7.58 -4.87 5.19
N LYS A 36 6.33 -4.49 5.43
CA LYS A 36 6.02 -3.64 6.58
C LYS A 36 4.99 -4.27 7.52
N GLU A 37 4.84 -5.59 7.47
CA GLU A 37 3.88 -6.26 8.33
C GLU A 37 4.18 -6.02 9.81
N ALA A 38 5.44 -5.92 10.17
CA ALA A 38 5.80 -5.66 11.56
C ALA A 38 5.40 -4.25 12.01
N VAL A 39 5.35 -3.30 11.08
CA VAL A 39 4.97 -1.92 11.40
C VAL A 39 3.47 -1.76 11.50
N THR A 40 2.74 -2.29 10.52
CA THR A 40 1.28 -2.11 10.46
C THR A 40 0.54 -3.05 11.39
N GLY A 41 1.13 -4.20 11.70
CA GLY A 41 0.45 -5.25 12.44
C GLY A 41 -0.55 -6.01 11.59
N ILE A 42 -0.56 -5.77 10.28
CA ILE A 42 -1.51 -6.39 9.35
C ILE A 42 -0.73 -7.14 8.29
N SER A 43 -1.18 -8.35 7.97
CA SER A 43 -0.58 -9.13 6.90
C SER A 43 -0.69 -8.39 5.57
N TYR A 44 0.26 -8.65 4.69
CA TYR A 44 0.28 -8.05 3.36
C TYR A 44 -1.06 -8.24 2.64
N GLU A 45 -1.60 -7.13 2.14
CA GLU A 45 -2.89 -7.14 1.42
C GLU A 45 -2.74 -6.33 0.14
N PRO A 46 -2.40 -6.96 -0.99
CA PRO A 46 -2.17 -6.22 -2.24
C PRO A 46 -3.43 -5.58 -2.82
N TRP A 47 -4.60 -5.95 -2.29
CA TRP A 47 -5.88 -5.39 -2.76
C TRP A 47 -6.36 -4.20 -1.94
N HIS A 48 -5.68 -3.84 -0.84
CA HIS A 48 -6.18 -2.81 0.06
C HIS A 48 -5.49 -1.48 -0.22
N TYR A 49 -6.25 -0.52 -0.73
CA TYR A 49 -5.74 0.81 -1.03
C TYR A 49 -6.51 1.83 -0.23
N ARG A 50 -5.83 2.91 0.14
CA ARG A 50 -6.43 3.95 0.95
C ARG A 50 -6.19 5.31 0.32
N TYR A 51 -7.23 6.13 0.26
CA TYR A 51 -7.08 7.50 -0.22
C TYR A 51 -6.45 8.37 0.87
N VAL A 52 -5.36 9.05 0.54
CA VAL A 52 -4.68 9.95 1.47
C VAL A 52 -4.35 11.29 0.84
N GLY A 53 -4.74 11.50 -0.40
CA GLY A 53 -4.40 12.71 -1.14
C GLY A 53 -3.14 12.52 -1.95
N GLN A 54 -3.02 13.28 -3.03
CA GLN A 54 -1.93 13.08 -4.00
C GLN A 54 -0.55 13.33 -3.39
N GLU A 55 -0.41 14.38 -2.61
CA GLU A 55 0.92 14.72 -2.09
C GLU A 55 1.44 13.66 -1.13
N ALA A 56 0.63 13.25 -0.17
CA ALA A 56 1.02 12.22 0.77
C ALA A 56 1.22 10.89 0.06
N ALA A 57 0.34 10.56 -0.89
CA ALA A 57 0.43 9.30 -1.61
C ALA A 57 1.73 9.19 -2.39
N LYS A 58 2.15 10.26 -3.05
CA LYS A 58 3.38 10.23 -3.82
C LYS A 58 4.59 10.04 -2.92
N GLN A 59 4.61 10.72 -1.76
CA GLN A 59 5.71 10.55 -0.83
C GLN A 59 5.77 9.13 -0.28
N ILE A 60 4.62 8.60 0.12
CA ILE A 60 4.56 7.25 0.70
C ILE A 60 4.98 6.20 -0.32
N MET A 61 4.43 6.27 -1.52
CA MET A 61 4.72 5.25 -2.53
C MET A 61 6.15 5.37 -3.05
N LEU A 62 6.68 6.59 -3.14
CA LEU A 62 8.04 6.80 -3.62
C LEU A 62 9.07 6.27 -2.62
N THR A 63 8.86 6.51 -1.34
CA THR A 63 9.83 6.14 -0.31
C THR A 63 9.62 4.74 0.25
N GLY A 64 8.45 4.13 0.00
CA GLY A 64 8.18 2.78 0.47
C GLY A 64 7.78 2.69 1.93
N ILE A 65 7.48 3.80 2.57
CA ILE A 65 7.07 3.78 3.98
C ILE A 65 5.58 3.51 4.08
N THR A 66 5.12 3.23 5.30
CA THR A 66 3.70 3.01 5.57
C THR A 66 3.00 4.32 5.90
N LEU A 67 1.66 4.28 5.92
CA LEU A 67 0.90 5.42 6.39
C LEU A 67 1.25 5.74 7.85
N GLU A 68 1.43 4.71 8.68
CA GLU A 68 1.82 4.90 10.07
C GLU A 68 3.13 5.66 10.19
N GLU A 69 4.12 5.26 9.39
CA GLU A 69 5.42 5.93 9.40
C GLU A 69 5.32 7.36 8.89
N TYR A 70 4.50 7.57 7.87
CA TYR A 70 4.30 8.90 7.31
C TYR A 70 3.67 9.85 8.33
N LEU A 71 2.64 9.38 9.03
CA LEU A 71 1.96 10.21 10.03
C LEU A 71 2.85 10.52 11.22
N GLN A 72 3.74 9.60 11.55
CA GLN A 72 4.69 9.81 12.64
C GLN A 72 5.69 10.91 12.30
N ALA A 73 6.14 10.94 11.05
CA ALA A 73 7.10 11.95 10.57
C ALA A 73 6.42 13.28 10.25
N ASN A 74 5.12 13.27 9.97
CA ASN A 74 4.37 14.46 9.57
C ASN A 74 3.11 14.59 10.41
N PRO A 75 3.26 14.88 11.71
CA PRO A 75 2.09 15.01 12.59
C PRO A 75 1.24 16.21 12.16
N ALA A 76 -0.07 16.06 12.33
CA ALA A 76 -1.02 17.09 11.91
C ALA A 76 -0.91 18.35 12.77
#